data_639299cfb0a4f51a30cf73e1db453256
#
_entry.id   639299cfb0a4f51a30cf73e1db453256
#
_cell.length_a   1.000
_cell.length_b   1.000
_cell.length_c   1.000
_cell.angle_alpha   90.00
_cell.angle_beta   90.00
_cell.angle_gamma   90.00
#
_symmetry.space_group_name_H-M   'P 1'
#
loop_
_entity.id
_entity.type
_entity.pdbx_description
1 polymer ?
#
loop_
_entity_poly.entity_id
_entity_poly.type
_entity_poly.pdbx_seq_one_letter_code
_entity_poly.pdbx_strand_id
1 'polypeptide(L)'
;MSLAALPVPTLKRGLGIALCFSTVLRRAHPLGWVGSAMLALILAACGGAQGPHVGTVAPAVADSSAAHTVDSLGAAIARVAQDSAADQEVLDSLHRTAPRPDSARAHRDSAAAPAVKGEEVEREAVRLFGAEGKAAIGAAPSPEPTFDIDVSSFATNRRVLEYLEFFQVDSRDRFEIWLARLGRYEGMIRNRLRAKRLPEDLVYLSLIESGFSNTAVSRAKAVGMWQFMASTARLYGLTVDPWVDERRDPFKATEAAVNYLADLRERLGSVYLAAAAYNAGVGRIERGIGRLPGGGGRGGSGGDPDSVSDLTFFQLADRRYLRRETRDYVPKLIAASLIAKQPQRYGFDEVKPLPRLEFDEVTIPDATGLDVIARLADTSVAALLELNSQFVRGITPPGRGVVVRVPRGRGTIVAERYDSLPVTDRITFVDHYVARGQTLSEIAKRYRVSVTMIEGANPHIRTHALRVGQRIIVPMSGRIVPAGAWSTPPEPRYRRVSRTEASTGSYRVRPGETASEIARRYGVALAALLNYNGLTIASVIRAGDIIKIPQK
;
A
#
# COMPACT_ATOMS: atom_id res chain seq x y z
N MET A 1 43.44 9.85 -47.29
CA MET A 1 44.13 10.94 -46.57
C MET A 1 43.60 10.90 -45.18
N SER A 2 44.22 10.19 -44.30
CA SER A 2 45.36 10.49 -43.41
C SER A 2 44.91 11.28 -42.21
N LEU A 3 44.76 10.55 -41.10
CA LEU A 3 45.50 10.63 -39.83
C LEU A 3 45.34 11.92 -39.01
N ALA A 4 44.87 11.85 -37.78
CA ALA A 4 45.75 11.77 -36.61
C ALA A 4 44.96 11.52 -35.31
N ALA A 5 45.56 10.63 -34.54
CA ALA A 5 45.15 10.17 -33.21
C ALA A 5 45.95 10.87 -32.10
N LEU A 6 45.42 10.79 -30.85
CA LEU A 6 46.08 10.72 -29.52
C LEU A 6 46.47 12.04 -28.82
N PRO A 7 46.68 12.07 -27.45
CA PRO A 7 46.62 10.98 -26.48
C PRO A 7 45.95 11.28 -25.12
N VAL A 8 45.74 10.23 -24.36
CA VAL A 8 45.49 10.15 -22.90
C VAL A 8 46.78 10.45 -22.12
N PRO A 9 46.72 10.95 -20.88
CA PRO A 9 47.68 10.51 -19.89
C PRO A 9 47.04 9.88 -18.62
N THR A 10 47.51 8.69 -18.37
CA THR A 10 47.54 8.03 -17.05
C THR A 10 48.57 8.70 -16.14
N LEU A 11 48.28 8.86 -14.84
CA LEU A 11 49.32 8.90 -13.81
C LEU A 11 48.86 8.26 -12.50
N LYS A 12 49.74 7.42 -12.07
CA LYS A 12 49.96 6.53 -10.95
C LYS A 12 49.87 7.16 -9.56
N ARG A 13 49.43 6.31 -8.64
CA ARG A 13 49.87 6.02 -7.23
C ARG A 13 50.88 6.97 -6.56
N GLY A 14 50.57 7.24 -5.29
CA GLY A 14 51.56 7.70 -4.29
C GLY A 14 50.96 7.76 -2.88
N LEU A 15 51.39 6.82 -2.08
CA LEU A 15 51.44 6.68 -0.60
C LEU A 15 51.85 7.94 0.18
N GLY A 16 51.45 7.98 1.48
CA GLY A 16 52.20 8.67 2.55
C GLY A 16 51.28 9.29 3.60
N ILE A 17 50.96 8.60 4.66
CA ILE A 17 51.49 8.68 6.03
C ILE A 17 51.70 10.14 6.52
N ALA A 18 50.96 10.52 7.58
CA ALA A 18 51.55 10.87 8.88
C ALA A 18 50.54 11.46 9.85
N LEU A 19 50.51 10.84 10.98
CA LEU A 19 50.14 11.32 12.31
C LEU A 19 50.59 12.75 12.63
N CYS A 20 49.80 13.49 13.40
CA CYS A 20 50.32 14.35 14.45
C CYS A 20 49.31 14.52 15.60
N PHE A 21 49.73 14.09 16.76
CA PHE A 21 49.28 14.38 18.12
C PHE A 21 49.58 15.83 18.51
N SER A 22 48.75 16.41 19.38
CA SER A 22 49.12 17.34 20.45
C SER A 22 47.84 17.80 21.16
N THR A 23 47.48 17.34 22.28
CA THR A 23 47.78 17.58 23.70
C THR A 23 48.18 19.02 24.07
N VAL A 24 47.42 19.68 24.96
CA VAL A 24 47.76 20.59 26.05
C VAL A 24 46.46 21.02 26.75
N LEU A 25 46.05 20.55 27.88
CA LEU A 25 46.44 20.76 29.29
C LEU A 25 46.00 22.09 29.93
N ARG A 26 45.14 21.95 30.91
CA ARG A 26 45.08 22.56 32.27
C ARG A 26 44.70 24.01 32.49
N ARG A 27 43.70 24.19 33.39
CA ARG A 27 43.74 24.81 34.76
C ARG A 27 42.30 25.07 35.19
N ALA A 28 41.74 24.51 36.23
CA ALA A 28 41.95 24.51 37.69
C ALA A 28 41.36 25.76 38.37
N HIS A 29 40.19 25.58 38.98
CA HIS A 29 39.70 25.99 40.33
C HIS A 29 39.88 27.45 40.85
N PRO A 30 39.22 27.89 41.97
CA PRO A 30 38.23 27.26 42.86
C PRO A 30 37.21 28.24 43.56
N LEU A 31 36.39 27.72 44.49
CA LEU A 31 35.74 28.30 45.69
C LEU A 31 34.41 29.05 45.48
N GLY A 32 33.37 28.92 46.27
CA GLY A 32 33.23 28.51 47.65
C GLY A 32 31.72 28.43 47.99
N TRP A 33 31.38 27.64 48.88
CA TRP A 33 30.80 27.80 50.22
C TRP A 33 29.42 28.50 50.30
N VAL A 34 28.38 28.14 51.03
CA VAL A 34 28.12 27.60 52.41
C VAL A 34 26.60 27.34 52.38
N GLY A 35 25.94 26.44 52.98
CA GLY A 35 25.90 25.89 54.27
C GLY A 35 24.52 25.36 54.59
N SER A 36 24.52 24.40 55.39
CA SER A 36 23.79 24.09 56.62
C SER A 36 22.34 23.62 56.48
N ALA A 37 22.03 22.45 56.87
CA ALA A 37 22.06 21.70 58.15
C ALA A 37 20.71 21.79 58.89
N MET A 38 20.22 20.71 59.31
CA MET A 38 19.70 20.22 60.61
C MET A 38 18.57 19.23 60.43
N LEU A 39 18.67 18.01 60.84
CA LEU A 39 18.77 17.33 62.12
C LEU A 39 17.43 17.16 62.86
N ALA A 40 17.02 15.94 63.11
CA ALA A 40 16.48 15.32 64.33
C ALA A 40 15.89 13.95 63.99
N LEU A 41 16.44 12.84 64.33
CA LEU A 41 16.62 12.14 65.63
C LEU A 41 15.36 12.03 66.47
N ILE A 42 14.91 10.78 66.77
CA ILE A 42 14.93 10.12 68.07
C ILE A 42 13.92 8.96 68.15
N LEU A 43 14.39 7.79 68.40
CA LEU A 43 14.29 6.76 69.42
C LEU A 43 13.01 5.86 69.39
N ALA A 44 13.20 4.61 69.24
CA ALA A 44 13.55 3.51 70.15
C ALA A 44 12.31 2.94 70.86
N ALA A 45 12.03 1.71 70.98
CA ALA A 45 12.74 0.58 71.48
C ALA A 45 11.85 -0.66 71.62
N CYS A 46 12.46 -1.83 71.67
CA CYS A 46 12.04 -3.08 72.33
C CYS A 46 10.85 -3.85 71.75
N GLY A 47 10.97 -5.03 71.24
CA GLY A 47 11.44 -6.27 71.82
C GLY A 47 10.50 -7.38 71.37
N GLY A 48 11.02 -8.52 70.94
CA GLY A 48 10.23 -9.72 70.75
C GLY A 48 10.79 -10.64 69.67
N ALA A 49 11.70 -11.50 70.05
CA ALA A 49 12.15 -12.61 69.22
C ALA A 49 11.05 -13.66 69.06
N GLN A 50 10.67 -13.98 67.85
CA GLN A 50 10.03 -15.26 67.51
C GLN A 50 10.54 -15.76 66.16
N GLY A 51 10.76 -17.05 66.07
CA GLY A 51 11.53 -17.79 65.06
C GLY A 51 10.94 -17.82 63.66
N PRO A 52 11.59 -18.52 62.72
CA PRO A 52 11.32 -18.38 61.29
C PRO A 52 10.06 -19.08 60.86
N HIS A 53 9.01 -18.31 60.50
CA HIS A 53 7.90 -18.82 59.76
C HIS A 53 8.31 -18.94 58.27
N VAL A 54 8.27 -20.17 57.78
CA VAL A 54 8.31 -20.49 56.35
C VAL A 54 7.10 -19.80 55.68
N GLY A 55 7.33 -18.65 55.07
CA GLY A 55 6.35 -17.95 54.29
C GLY A 55 6.13 -18.70 52.97
N THR A 56 4.94 -19.26 52.81
CA THR A 56 4.43 -19.68 51.53
C THR A 56 4.48 -18.51 50.56
N VAL A 57 5.27 -18.67 49.53
CA VAL A 57 5.34 -17.74 48.39
C VAL A 57 3.94 -17.78 47.73
N ALA A 58 3.19 -16.70 47.87
CA ALA A 58 1.96 -16.48 47.13
C ALA A 58 2.29 -16.54 45.63
N PRO A 59 1.45 -17.15 44.78
CA PRO A 59 1.68 -17.14 43.34
C PRO A 59 1.69 -15.68 42.88
N ALA A 60 2.73 -15.34 42.12
CA ALA A 60 2.88 -14.03 41.50
C ALA A 60 1.56 -13.67 40.80
N VAL A 61 1.04 -12.50 41.12
CA VAL A 61 -0.10 -11.90 40.44
C VAL A 61 0.23 -11.90 38.95
N ALA A 62 -0.51 -12.69 38.20
CA ALA A 62 -0.38 -12.72 36.74
C ALA A 62 -0.51 -11.30 36.22
N ASP A 63 0.48 -10.87 35.52
CA ASP A 63 0.65 -9.52 35.02
C ASP A 63 -0.53 -9.10 34.16
N SER A 64 -1.44 -8.31 34.72
CA SER A 64 -2.59 -7.75 34.01
C SER A 64 -2.18 -6.84 32.84
N SER A 65 -0.92 -6.41 32.81
CA SER A 65 -0.39 -5.55 31.75
C SER A 65 -0.30 -6.28 30.39
N ALA A 66 -0.03 -7.58 30.38
CA ALA A 66 0.07 -8.38 29.17
C ALA A 66 -1.29 -8.59 28.49
N ALA A 67 -2.36 -8.79 29.27
CA ALA A 67 -3.72 -8.91 28.76
C ALA A 67 -4.19 -7.60 28.10
N HIS A 68 -3.94 -6.46 28.75
CA HIS A 68 -4.27 -5.15 28.21
C HIS A 68 -3.52 -4.82 26.93
N THR A 69 -2.29 -5.30 26.74
CA THR A 69 -1.48 -5.06 25.53
C THR A 69 -2.00 -5.88 24.35
N VAL A 70 -2.38 -7.13 24.56
CA VAL A 70 -2.96 -7.99 23.52
C VAL A 70 -4.33 -7.46 23.07
N ASP A 71 -5.16 -7.01 24.01
CA ASP A 71 -6.45 -6.40 23.73
C ASP A 71 -6.29 -5.09 22.92
N SER A 72 -5.29 -4.26 23.24
CA SER A 72 -5.03 -3.02 22.52
C SER A 72 -4.56 -3.25 21.08
N LEU A 73 -3.73 -4.27 20.82
CA LEU A 73 -3.29 -4.63 19.49
C LEU A 73 -4.43 -5.26 18.68
N GLY A 74 -5.19 -6.18 19.29
CA GLY A 74 -6.37 -6.77 18.66
C GLY A 74 -7.39 -5.69 18.25
N ALA A 75 -7.65 -4.74 19.14
CA ALA A 75 -8.54 -3.60 18.88
C ALA A 75 -7.98 -2.68 17.78
N ALA A 76 -6.68 -2.41 17.76
CA ALA A 76 -6.06 -1.59 16.72
C ALA A 76 -6.14 -2.26 15.34
N ILE A 77 -5.83 -3.55 15.26
CA ILE A 77 -5.96 -4.33 14.00
C ILE A 77 -7.43 -4.37 13.56
N ALA A 78 -8.38 -4.55 14.48
CA ALA A 78 -9.80 -4.58 14.16
C ALA A 78 -10.29 -3.23 13.61
N ARG A 79 -9.88 -2.10 14.19
CA ARG A 79 -10.22 -0.75 13.69
C ARG A 79 -9.69 -0.53 12.26
N VAL A 80 -8.42 -0.87 12.01
CA VAL A 80 -7.83 -0.76 10.67
C VAL A 80 -8.57 -1.63 9.66
N ALA A 81 -8.99 -2.83 10.05
CA ALA A 81 -9.77 -3.72 9.19
C ALA A 81 -11.18 -3.16 8.92
N GLN A 82 -11.82 -2.57 9.93
CA GLN A 82 -13.14 -1.96 9.80
C GLN A 82 -13.13 -0.73 8.90
N ASP A 83 -12.13 0.15 9.05
CA ASP A 83 -11.95 1.32 8.21
C ASP A 83 -11.68 0.93 6.75
N SER A 84 -10.80 -0.06 6.53
CA SER A 84 -10.54 -0.64 5.21
C SER A 84 -11.78 -1.28 4.57
N ALA A 85 -12.66 -1.91 5.37
CA ALA A 85 -13.91 -2.48 4.87
C ALA A 85 -14.90 -1.39 4.42
N ALA A 86 -14.98 -0.29 5.15
CA ALA A 86 -15.81 0.85 4.79
C ALA A 86 -15.30 1.55 3.51
N ASP A 87 -13.98 1.71 3.34
CA ASP A 87 -13.39 2.16 2.07
C ASP A 87 -13.78 1.23 0.92
N GLN A 88 -13.68 -0.09 1.14
CA GLN A 88 -13.98 -1.08 0.11
C GLN A 88 -15.46 -1.06 -0.30
N GLU A 89 -16.36 -0.80 0.63
CA GLU A 89 -17.79 -0.70 0.32
C GLU A 89 -18.08 0.45 -0.65
N VAL A 90 -17.49 1.63 -0.41
CA VAL A 90 -17.63 2.79 -1.31
C VAL A 90 -16.94 2.52 -2.66
N LEU A 91 -15.73 1.94 -2.65
CA LEU A 91 -15.03 1.56 -3.88
C LEU A 91 -15.83 0.52 -4.69
N ASP A 92 -16.43 -0.46 -4.02
CA ASP A 92 -17.34 -1.42 -4.67
C ASP A 92 -18.61 -0.74 -5.22
N SER A 93 -19.12 0.28 -4.54
CA SER A 93 -20.21 1.11 -5.02
C SER A 93 -19.80 1.90 -6.26
N LEU A 94 -18.64 2.56 -6.23
CA LEU A 94 -18.04 3.22 -7.41
C LEU A 94 -17.98 2.31 -8.64
N HIS A 95 -17.76 1.01 -8.45
CA HIS A 95 -17.73 0.04 -9.54
C HIS A 95 -19.13 -0.42 -9.99
N ARG A 96 -20.16 -0.30 -9.13
CA ARG A 96 -21.53 -0.74 -9.40
C ARG A 96 -22.45 0.36 -9.89
N THR A 97 -22.29 1.57 -9.36
CA THR A 97 -23.32 2.62 -9.38
C THR A 97 -23.12 3.71 -10.44
N ALA A 98 -22.25 3.52 -11.45
CA ALA A 98 -22.38 4.43 -12.58
C ALA A 98 -23.84 4.37 -13.10
N PRO A 99 -24.54 5.51 -13.25
CA PRO A 99 -25.97 5.57 -13.52
C PRO A 99 -26.35 4.65 -14.68
N ARG A 100 -27.45 3.93 -14.52
CA ARG A 100 -28.07 3.23 -15.64
C ARG A 100 -28.49 4.32 -16.63
N PRO A 101 -28.09 4.27 -17.90
CA PRO A 101 -28.73 5.10 -18.90
C PRO A 101 -30.22 4.73 -18.88
N ASP A 102 -31.08 5.71 -18.64
CA ASP A 102 -32.51 5.54 -18.81
C ASP A 102 -32.76 4.89 -20.16
N SER A 103 -33.30 3.69 -20.13
CA SER A 103 -33.46 2.80 -21.28
C SER A 103 -34.58 3.24 -22.24
N ALA A 104 -35.02 4.51 -22.22
CA ALA A 104 -36.18 4.94 -22.96
C ALA A 104 -36.00 6.09 -23.99
N ARG A 105 -34.79 6.68 -24.14
CA ARG A 105 -34.67 7.82 -25.09
C ARG A 105 -33.40 7.98 -25.89
N ALA A 106 -32.58 6.95 -26.07
CA ALA A 106 -31.33 7.06 -26.85
C ALA A 106 -31.37 6.18 -28.11
N HIS A 107 -32.34 6.38 -28.95
CA HIS A 107 -32.25 6.00 -30.36
C HIS A 107 -32.60 7.22 -31.21
N ARG A 108 -31.57 7.82 -31.72
CA ARG A 108 -31.36 8.78 -32.81
C ARG A 108 -30.55 9.96 -32.31
N ASP A 109 -29.31 9.93 -32.64
CA ASP A 109 -28.51 10.96 -33.30
C ASP A 109 -27.03 10.69 -33.06
N SER A 110 -26.49 9.85 -33.90
CA SER A 110 -25.08 9.69 -34.13
C SER A 110 -24.72 10.63 -35.27
N ALA A 111 -24.52 11.89 -34.94
CA ALA A 111 -23.84 12.85 -35.81
C ALA A 111 -23.07 13.83 -34.95
N ALA A 112 -21.79 14.04 -35.32
CA ALA A 112 -20.83 15.01 -34.84
C ALA A 112 -21.25 15.86 -33.62
N ALA A 113 -20.55 15.70 -32.50
CA ALA A 113 -20.75 16.51 -31.32
C ALA A 113 -20.51 18.01 -31.67
N PRO A 114 -21.47 18.90 -31.52
CA PRO A 114 -21.24 20.32 -31.65
C PRO A 114 -20.46 20.80 -30.44
N ALA A 115 -19.54 21.73 -30.64
CA ALA A 115 -18.87 22.46 -29.56
C ALA A 115 -19.96 23.09 -28.66
N VAL A 116 -20.02 22.66 -27.41
CA VAL A 116 -20.99 23.14 -26.42
C VAL A 116 -20.63 24.59 -26.11
N LYS A 117 -21.56 25.52 -26.32
CA LYS A 117 -21.38 26.94 -26.03
C LYS A 117 -21.35 27.15 -24.52
N GLY A 118 -20.47 28.04 -24.02
CA GLY A 118 -20.23 28.29 -22.61
C GLY A 118 -21.48 28.54 -21.74
N GLU A 119 -22.57 29.06 -22.32
CA GLU A 119 -23.85 29.29 -21.63
C GLU A 119 -24.60 28.00 -21.22
N GLU A 120 -24.35 26.88 -21.90
CA GLU A 120 -24.98 25.60 -21.61
C GLU A 120 -24.26 24.87 -20.48
N VAL A 121 -22.94 25.06 -20.41
CA VAL A 121 -22.10 24.61 -19.28
C VAL A 121 -22.45 25.37 -18.01
N GLU A 122 -22.68 26.67 -18.12
CA GLU A 122 -23.07 27.52 -16.99
C GLU A 122 -24.47 27.17 -16.46
N ARG A 123 -25.42 26.85 -17.35
CA ARG A 123 -26.76 26.40 -16.97
C ARG A 123 -26.77 25.02 -16.30
N GLU A 124 -25.96 24.09 -16.78
CA GLU A 124 -25.85 22.76 -16.18
C GLU A 124 -25.08 22.83 -14.84
N ALA A 125 -24.06 23.67 -14.72
CA ALA A 125 -23.37 23.94 -13.47
C ALA A 125 -24.32 24.57 -12.42
N VAL A 126 -25.17 25.51 -12.83
CA VAL A 126 -26.21 26.11 -11.94
C VAL A 126 -27.27 25.09 -11.54
N ARG A 127 -27.62 24.16 -12.42
CA ARG A 127 -28.56 23.07 -12.11
C ARG A 127 -27.98 22.06 -11.11
N LEU A 128 -26.68 21.76 -11.20
CA LEU A 128 -25.99 20.78 -10.33
C LEU A 128 -25.55 21.41 -9.00
N PHE A 129 -25.24 22.71 -8.97
CA PHE A 129 -24.62 23.35 -7.82
C PHE A 129 -25.48 24.47 -7.19
N GLY A 130 -26.70 24.70 -7.67
CA GLY A 130 -27.62 25.72 -7.17
C GLY A 130 -27.16 27.16 -7.40
N ALA A 131 -27.98 28.13 -6.98
CA ALA A 131 -27.68 29.57 -7.10
C ALA A 131 -26.44 30.01 -6.28
N GLU A 132 -26.02 29.25 -5.30
CA GLU A 132 -24.82 29.51 -4.48
C GLU A 132 -23.52 29.29 -5.27
N GLY A 133 -23.52 28.50 -6.32
CA GLY A 133 -22.40 28.43 -7.26
C GLY A 133 -22.11 29.76 -7.97
N LYS A 134 -23.07 30.67 -8.03
CA LYS A 134 -22.89 32.04 -8.54
C LYS A 134 -22.25 32.99 -7.52
N ALA A 135 -22.49 32.78 -6.23
CA ALA A 135 -21.97 33.69 -5.18
C ALA A 135 -20.46 33.48 -4.92
N ALA A 136 -19.92 32.31 -5.25
CA ALA A 136 -18.48 32.04 -5.16
C ALA A 136 -17.62 32.74 -6.22
N ILE A 137 -18.24 33.33 -7.25
CA ILE A 137 -17.56 34.05 -8.34
C ILE A 137 -17.13 35.49 -7.88
N GLY A 138 -17.57 35.97 -6.71
CA GLY A 138 -17.27 37.29 -6.19
C GLY A 138 -16.11 37.39 -5.19
N ALA A 139 -15.55 36.28 -4.73
CA ALA A 139 -14.31 36.26 -3.97
C ALA A 139 -13.12 36.50 -4.91
N ALA A 140 -12.12 37.30 -4.48
CA ALA A 140 -10.91 37.54 -5.27
C ALA A 140 -10.40 36.20 -5.84
N PRO A 141 -10.10 36.11 -7.15
CA PRO A 141 -9.80 34.83 -7.78
C PRO A 141 -8.56 34.24 -7.11
N SER A 142 -8.76 33.16 -6.35
CA SER A 142 -7.66 32.27 -6.07
C SER A 142 -7.08 31.84 -7.42
N PRO A 143 -5.76 31.84 -7.59
CA PRO A 143 -5.17 31.45 -8.87
C PRO A 143 -5.78 30.12 -9.31
N GLU A 144 -6.30 30.08 -10.54
CA GLU A 144 -6.87 28.86 -11.13
C GLU A 144 -5.86 27.71 -10.96
N PRO A 145 -6.26 26.55 -10.46
CA PRO A 145 -5.33 25.45 -10.25
C PRO A 145 -4.75 25.00 -11.58
N THR A 146 -3.45 24.84 -11.62
CA THR A 146 -2.78 24.26 -12.78
C THR A 146 -2.93 22.75 -12.75
N PHE A 147 -3.34 22.15 -13.86
CA PHE A 147 -3.37 20.71 -14.07
C PHE A 147 -2.26 20.30 -15.03
N ASP A 148 -1.58 19.21 -14.74
CA ASP A 148 -0.54 18.63 -15.61
C ASP A 148 -1.04 17.36 -16.35
N ILE A 149 -2.33 17.07 -16.20
CA ILE A 149 -3.14 16.21 -17.07
C ILE A 149 -4.21 17.05 -17.78
N ASP A 150 -4.69 16.62 -18.92
CA ASP A 150 -5.69 17.38 -19.69
C ASP A 150 -7.11 17.29 -19.06
N VAL A 151 -7.31 18.07 -18.01
CA VAL A 151 -8.62 18.16 -17.35
C VAL A 151 -9.57 19.04 -18.15
N SER A 152 -9.08 20.13 -18.72
CA SER A 152 -9.90 21.18 -19.36
C SER A 152 -10.71 20.66 -20.55
N SER A 153 -10.12 19.85 -21.41
CA SER A 153 -10.79 19.28 -22.58
C SER A 153 -11.93 18.30 -22.22
N PHE A 154 -11.93 17.76 -20.99
CA PHE A 154 -12.83 16.69 -20.60
C PHE A 154 -13.65 16.98 -19.34
N ALA A 155 -13.51 18.17 -18.73
CA ALA A 155 -14.25 18.55 -17.52
C ALA A 155 -15.78 18.50 -17.70
N THR A 156 -16.27 18.78 -18.90
CA THR A 156 -17.70 18.72 -19.26
C THR A 156 -18.15 17.37 -19.79
N ASN A 157 -17.25 16.39 -19.83
CA ASN A 157 -17.64 15.03 -20.23
C ASN A 157 -18.70 14.48 -19.25
N ARG A 158 -19.80 13.95 -19.77
CA ARG A 158 -20.93 13.45 -18.99
C ARG A 158 -20.48 12.51 -17.85
N ARG A 159 -19.54 11.60 -18.09
CA ARG A 159 -19.06 10.69 -17.06
C ARG A 159 -18.24 11.40 -15.98
N VAL A 160 -17.51 12.45 -16.32
CA VAL A 160 -16.81 13.27 -15.33
C VAL A 160 -17.80 13.95 -14.40
N LEU A 161 -18.88 14.54 -14.97
CA LEU A 161 -19.94 15.18 -14.19
C LEU A 161 -20.67 14.17 -13.28
N GLU A 162 -20.97 12.97 -13.77
CA GLU A 162 -21.55 11.89 -12.99
C GLU A 162 -20.68 11.49 -11.79
N TYR A 163 -19.34 11.49 -11.93
CA TYR A 163 -18.43 11.20 -10.81
C TYR A 163 -18.19 12.40 -9.88
N LEU A 164 -18.28 13.62 -10.38
CA LEU A 164 -18.31 14.79 -9.51
C LEU A 164 -19.52 14.74 -8.56
N GLU A 165 -20.71 14.47 -9.11
CA GLU A 165 -21.93 14.28 -8.31
C GLU A 165 -21.79 13.13 -7.30
N PHE A 166 -21.30 11.97 -7.76
CA PHE A 166 -21.08 10.81 -6.90
C PHE A 166 -20.17 11.12 -5.69
N PHE A 167 -19.06 11.82 -5.91
CA PHE A 167 -18.13 12.16 -4.83
C PHE A 167 -18.70 13.21 -3.88
N GLN A 168 -19.52 14.13 -4.37
CA GLN A 168 -20.11 15.21 -3.57
C GLN A 168 -21.37 14.79 -2.81
N VAL A 169 -22.11 13.80 -3.31
CA VAL A 169 -23.41 13.39 -2.76
C VAL A 169 -23.35 11.98 -2.19
N ASP A 170 -23.16 10.98 -3.06
CA ASP A 170 -23.32 9.56 -2.68
C ASP A 170 -22.21 9.05 -1.75
N SER A 171 -21.00 9.60 -1.86
CA SER A 171 -19.83 9.16 -1.11
C SER A 171 -19.14 10.28 -0.34
N ARG A 172 -19.83 11.39 -0.10
CA ARG A 172 -19.27 12.62 0.48
C ARG A 172 -18.43 12.37 1.72
N ASP A 173 -19.02 11.77 2.76
CA ASP A 173 -18.34 11.55 4.05
C ASP A 173 -17.05 10.75 3.88
N ARG A 174 -17.07 9.77 2.98
CA ARG A 174 -15.90 8.94 2.72
C ARG A 174 -14.85 9.67 1.90
N PHE A 175 -15.29 10.46 0.95
CA PHE A 175 -14.38 11.26 0.11
C PHE A 175 -13.67 12.35 0.93
N GLU A 176 -14.31 12.94 1.94
CA GLU A 176 -13.67 13.82 2.92
C GLU A 176 -12.50 13.14 3.65
N ILE A 177 -12.69 11.91 4.11
CA ILE A 177 -11.64 11.11 4.74
C ILE A 177 -10.49 10.87 3.74
N TRP A 178 -10.80 10.59 2.48
CA TRP A 178 -9.80 10.36 1.44
C TRP A 178 -9.01 11.64 1.12
N LEU A 179 -9.67 12.78 1.07
CA LEU A 179 -9.01 14.09 0.90
C LEU A 179 -8.11 14.42 2.10
N ALA A 180 -8.54 14.10 3.32
CA ALA A 180 -7.70 14.27 4.50
C ALA A 180 -6.43 13.40 4.43
N ARG A 181 -6.56 12.13 4.01
CA ARG A 181 -5.43 11.20 3.82
C ARG A 181 -4.48 11.63 2.71
N LEU A 182 -4.96 12.31 1.65
CA LEU A 182 -4.13 12.87 0.59
C LEU A 182 -2.99 13.72 1.18
N GLY A 183 -3.28 14.60 2.14
CA GLY A 183 -2.27 15.46 2.77
C GLY A 183 -1.08 14.70 3.34
N ARG A 184 -1.30 13.46 3.79
CA ARG A 184 -0.27 12.60 4.37
C ARG A 184 0.75 12.09 3.33
N TYR A 185 0.30 11.79 2.12
CA TYR A 185 1.08 11.08 1.10
C TYR A 185 1.41 11.92 -0.14
N GLU A 186 0.65 12.99 -0.38
CA GLU A 186 0.72 13.78 -1.62
C GLU A 186 2.15 14.22 -1.96
N GLY A 187 2.84 14.85 -1.02
CA GLY A 187 4.19 15.37 -1.27
C GLY A 187 5.19 14.27 -1.66
N MET A 188 5.11 13.11 -1.02
CA MET A 188 5.96 11.95 -1.33
C MET A 188 5.65 11.40 -2.73
N ILE A 189 4.37 11.23 -3.06
CA ILE A 189 3.94 10.68 -4.35
C ILE A 189 4.31 11.62 -5.49
N ARG A 190 4.00 12.93 -5.36
CA ARG A 190 4.35 13.96 -6.37
C ARG A 190 5.84 14.00 -6.64
N ASN A 191 6.68 13.94 -5.60
CA ASN A 191 8.14 13.91 -5.78
C ASN A 191 8.61 12.69 -6.58
N ARG A 192 8.00 11.51 -6.39
CA ARG A 192 8.32 10.31 -7.16
C ARG A 192 7.84 10.39 -8.61
N LEU A 193 6.64 10.92 -8.84
CA LEU A 193 6.10 11.15 -10.19
C LEU A 193 6.99 12.12 -10.97
N ARG A 194 7.35 13.25 -10.36
CA ARG A 194 8.25 14.26 -10.94
C ARG A 194 9.61 13.67 -11.31
N ALA A 195 10.20 12.85 -10.45
CA ALA A 195 11.49 12.19 -10.69
C ALA A 195 11.46 11.29 -11.94
N LYS A 196 10.28 10.75 -12.29
CA LYS A 196 10.06 9.93 -13.50
C LYS A 196 9.45 10.72 -14.66
N ARG A 197 9.39 12.06 -14.56
CA ARG A 197 8.78 12.94 -15.58
C ARG A 197 7.33 12.56 -15.92
N LEU A 198 6.61 12.06 -14.92
CA LEU A 198 5.18 11.78 -15.01
C LEU A 198 4.38 12.98 -14.49
N PRO A 199 3.17 13.22 -15.01
CA PRO A 199 2.26 14.20 -14.43
C PRO A 199 2.03 13.94 -12.95
N GLU A 200 2.17 14.98 -12.12
CA GLU A 200 2.01 14.88 -10.68
C GLU A 200 0.55 14.65 -10.27
N ASP A 201 -0.40 14.99 -11.13
CA ASP A 201 -1.82 14.74 -10.94
C ASP A 201 -2.20 13.26 -11.00
N LEU A 202 -1.28 12.38 -11.43
CA LEU A 202 -1.43 10.94 -11.27
C LEU A 202 -1.43 10.49 -9.79
N VAL A 203 -1.14 11.37 -8.83
CA VAL A 203 -1.35 11.14 -7.39
C VAL A 203 -2.80 10.74 -7.10
N TYR A 204 -3.76 11.29 -7.84
CA TYR A 204 -5.18 11.01 -7.67
C TYR A 204 -5.60 9.60 -8.14
N LEU A 205 -4.71 8.83 -8.79
CA LEU A 205 -4.95 7.40 -9.03
C LEU A 205 -5.05 6.65 -7.70
N SER A 206 -4.16 6.92 -6.74
CA SER A 206 -4.25 6.30 -5.41
C SER A 206 -5.54 6.70 -4.66
N LEU A 207 -6.05 7.91 -4.91
CA LEU A 207 -7.33 8.36 -4.37
C LEU A 207 -8.49 7.49 -4.88
N ILE A 208 -8.57 7.24 -6.19
CA ILE A 208 -9.65 6.46 -6.79
C ILE A 208 -9.47 4.94 -6.68
N GLU A 209 -8.26 4.46 -6.39
CA GLU A 209 -7.96 3.04 -6.18
C GLU A 209 -8.32 2.57 -4.77
N SER A 210 -8.08 3.41 -3.75
CA SER A 210 -8.24 2.98 -2.36
C SER A 210 -8.56 4.09 -1.36
N GLY A 211 -8.71 5.35 -1.78
CA GLY A 211 -8.77 6.48 -0.85
C GLY A 211 -7.52 6.59 0.03
N PHE A 212 -6.35 6.31 -0.53
CA PHE A 212 -5.06 6.26 0.17
C PHE A 212 -5.00 5.26 1.34
N SER A 213 -5.74 4.16 1.26
CA SER A 213 -5.71 3.11 2.27
C SER A 213 -4.58 2.10 2.02
N ASN A 214 -3.59 2.05 2.92
CA ASN A 214 -2.49 1.08 2.85
C ASN A 214 -2.93 -0.37 3.07
N THR A 215 -4.09 -0.56 3.69
CA THR A 215 -4.59 -1.89 4.08
C THR A 215 -5.77 -2.38 3.24
N ALA A 216 -6.24 -1.57 2.30
CA ALA A 216 -7.35 -1.94 1.42
C ALA A 216 -7.08 -3.25 0.66
N VAL A 217 -8.10 -4.10 0.59
CA VAL A 217 -8.04 -5.39 -0.12
C VAL A 217 -9.30 -5.57 -0.96
N SER A 218 -9.16 -5.53 -2.29
CA SER A 218 -10.28 -5.73 -3.20
C SER A 218 -10.76 -7.19 -3.25
N ARG A 219 -11.95 -7.41 -3.80
CA ARG A 219 -12.47 -8.76 -4.08
C ARG A 219 -11.55 -9.58 -4.99
N ALA A 220 -10.83 -8.90 -5.89
CA ALA A 220 -9.85 -9.51 -6.78
C ALA A 220 -8.49 -9.76 -6.09
N LYS A 221 -8.33 -9.43 -4.80
CA LYS A 221 -7.08 -9.53 -4.02
C LYS A 221 -6.00 -8.54 -4.46
N ALA A 222 -6.38 -7.42 -5.07
CA ALA A 222 -5.53 -6.25 -5.14
C ALA A 222 -5.37 -5.65 -3.74
N VAL A 223 -4.19 -5.12 -3.39
CA VAL A 223 -3.87 -4.70 -2.01
C VAL A 223 -3.15 -3.36 -2.00
N GLY A 224 -3.45 -2.57 -0.94
CA GLY A 224 -2.76 -1.35 -0.58
C GLY A 224 -3.27 -0.12 -1.32
N MET A 225 -2.64 1.03 -1.07
CA MET A 225 -3.10 2.30 -1.62
C MET A 225 -3.10 2.35 -3.15
N TRP A 226 -2.25 1.55 -3.80
CA TRP A 226 -2.11 1.45 -5.25
C TRP A 226 -2.81 0.24 -5.86
N GLN A 227 -3.52 -0.56 -5.06
CA GLN A 227 -4.27 -1.74 -5.47
C GLN A 227 -3.50 -2.71 -6.37
N PHE A 228 -2.26 -3.01 -5.99
CA PHE A 228 -1.45 -3.96 -6.74
C PHE A 228 -1.97 -5.39 -6.64
N MET A 229 -2.05 -6.06 -7.78
CA MET A 229 -2.10 -7.53 -7.82
C MET A 229 -0.74 -8.10 -7.42
N ALA A 230 -0.72 -9.21 -6.67
CA ALA A 230 0.53 -9.81 -6.19
C ALA A 230 1.55 -10.14 -7.29
N SER A 231 1.09 -10.57 -8.46
CA SER A 231 1.96 -10.84 -9.62
C SER A 231 2.65 -9.58 -10.13
N THR A 232 1.88 -8.49 -10.31
CA THR A 232 2.41 -7.21 -10.77
C THR A 232 3.34 -6.58 -9.71
N ALA A 233 2.97 -6.66 -8.44
CA ALA A 233 3.78 -6.18 -7.33
C ALA A 233 5.19 -6.80 -7.32
N ARG A 234 5.26 -8.12 -7.40
CA ARG A 234 6.55 -8.83 -7.44
C ARG A 234 7.40 -8.48 -8.66
N LEU A 235 6.75 -8.20 -9.79
CA LEU A 235 7.43 -7.79 -11.00
C LEU A 235 8.11 -6.43 -10.86
N TYR A 236 7.50 -5.54 -10.08
CA TYR A 236 8.06 -4.23 -9.74
C TYR A 236 8.83 -4.23 -8.40
N GLY A 237 9.33 -5.40 -7.98
CA GLY A 237 10.28 -5.55 -6.88
C GLY A 237 9.68 -5.59 -5.48
N LEU A 238 8.35 -5.63 -5.34
CA LEU A 238 7.71 -5.71 -4.03
C LEU A 238 7.71 -7.13 -3.48
N THR A 239 8.10 -7.27 -2.22
CA THR A 239 7.98 -8.52 -1.46
C THR A 239 6.50 -8.76 -1.12
N VAL A 240 6.03 -9.96 -1.45
CA VAL A 240 4.68 -10.42 -1.05
C VAL A 240 4.82 -11.86 -0.57
N ASP A 241 4.96 -12.01 0.72
CA ASP A 241 5.10 -13.30 1.42
C ASP A 241 4.15 -13.38 2.63
N PRO A 242 4.11 -14.49 3.39
CA PRO A 242 3.24 -14.61 4.57
C PRO A 242 3.55 -13.68 5.74
N TRP A 243 4.67 -12.98 5.74
CA TRP A 243 5.12 -12.07 6.80
C TRP A 243 5.07 -10.61 6.37
N VAL A 244 5.47 -10.37 5.13
CA VAL A 244 5.64 -9.03 4.58
C VAL A 244 4.85 -8.91 3.28
N ASP A 245 3.96 -7.94 3.23
CA ASP A 245 3.25 -7.55 2.02
C ASP A 245 3.55 -6.08 1.71
N GLU A 246 4.60 -5.83 0.91
CA GLU A 246 5.05 -4.47 0.61
C GLU A 246 4.09 -3.67 -0.29
N ARG A 247 3.01 -4.29 -0.78
CA ARG A 247 1.89 -3.54 -1.40
C ARG A 247 1.20 -2.61 -0.39
N ARG A 248 1.35 -2.91 0.90
CA ARG A 248 0.85 -2.10 2.02
C ARG A 248 1.85 -1.03 2.48
N ASP A 249 3.11 -1.12 2.06
CA ASP A 249 4.11 -0.09 2.36
C ASP A 249 3.90 1.12 1.44
N PRO A 250 3.51 2.30 1.96
CA PRO A 250 3.19 3.45 1.11
C PRO A 250 4.37 3.93 0.28
N PHE A 251 5.59 3.79 0.79
CA PHE A 251 6.79 4.28 0.11
C PHE A 251 7.23 3.32 -1.00
N LYS A 252 7.34 2.02 -0.68
CA LYS A 252 7.73 1.00 -1.65
C LYS A 252 6.67 0.79 -2.73
N ALA A 253 5.40 0.74 -2.33
CA ALA A 253 4.29 0.62 -3.28
C ALA A 253 4.21 1.82 -4.23
N THR A 254 4.51 3.04 -3.74
CA THR A 254 4.56 4.22 -4.61
C THR A 254 5.70 4.12 -5.62
N GLU A 255 6.90 3.72 -5.20
CA GLU A 255 8.01 3.54 -6.13
C GLU A 255 7.67 2.52 -7.23
N ALA A 256 7.07 1.40 -6.86
CA ALA A 256 6.62 0.38 -7.80
C ALA A 256 5.52 0.90 -8.75
N ALA A 257 4.54 1.66 -8.23
CA ALA A 257 3.43 2.20 -9.02
C ALA A 257 3.90 3.24 -10.03
N VAL A 258 4.81 4.12 -9.62
CA VAL A 258 5.37 5.15 -10.49
C VAL A 258 6.23 4.53 -11.59
N ASN A 259 7.02 3.49 -11.30
CA ASN A 259 7.77 2.74 -12.31
C ASN A 259 6.81 2.05 -13.30
N TYR A 260 5.74 1.42 -12.81
CA TYR A 260 4.73 0.80 -13.67
C TYR A 260 4.02 1.82 -14.56
N LEU A 261 3.64 2.98 -14.04
CA LEU A 261 3.02 4.05 -14.81
C LEU A 261 3.98 4.62 -15.87
N ALA A 262 5.28 4.74 -15.55
CA ALA A 262 6.29 5.17 -16.51
C ALA A 262 6.40 4.21 -17.70
N ASP A 263 6.49 2.90 -17.44
CA ASP A 263 6.52 1.86 -18.48
C ASP A 263 5.25 1.88 -19.35
N LEU A 264 4.09 2.07 -18.70
CA LEU A 264 2.82 2.16 -19.43
C LEU A 264 2.73 3.41 -20.31
N ARG A 265 3.19 4.56 -19.81
CA ARG A 265 3.21 5.81 -20.57
C ARG A 265 4.18 5.76 -21.74
N GLU A 266 5.40 5.24 -21.53
CA GLU A 266 6.38 5.05 -22.58
C GLU A 266 5.80 4.17 -23.70
N ARG A 267 5.13 3.08 -23.34
CA ARG A 267 4.56 2.13 -24.29
C ARG A 267 3.34 2.62 -25.05
N LEU A 268 2.50 3.44 -24.41
CA LEU A 268 1.19 3.85 -24.98
C LEU A 268 1.17 5.30 -25.49
N GLY A 269 2.19 6.10 -25.21
CA GLY A 269 2.32 7.48 -25.66
C GLY A 269 1.35 8.49 -25.01
N SER A 270 0.36 8.04 -24.21
CA SER A 270 -0.68 8.85 -23.62
C SER A 270 -0.83 8.59 -22.12
N VAL A 271 -1.05 9.66 -21.36
CA VAL A 271 -1.27 9.58 -19.90
C VAL A 271 -2.58 8.85 -19.58
N TYR A 272 -3.64 9.16 -20.30
CA TYR A 272 -4.95 8.53 -20.06
C TYR A 272 -5.00 7.07 -20.50
N LEU A 273 -4.30 6.71 -21.55
CA LEU A 273 -4.17 5.30 -21.93
C LEU A 273 -3.30 4.54 -20.92
N ALA A 274 -2.25 5.16 -20.38
CA ALA A 274 -1.44 4.57 -19.32
C ALA A 274 -2.27 4.36 -18.04
N ALA A 275 -3.05 5.34 -17.61
CA ALA A 275 -3.98 5.19 -16.50
C ALA A 275 -5.01 4.08 -16.74
N ALA A 276 -5.62 4.03 -17.92
CA ALA A 276 -6.55 2.97 -18.29
C ALA A 276 -5.87 1.58 -18.33
N ALA A 277 -4.61 1.51 -18.75
CA ALA A 277 -3.82 0.28 -18.79
C ALA A 277 -3.40 -0.19 -17.38
N TYR A 278 -3.18 0.74 -16.45
CA TYR A 278 -2.94 0.43 -15.05
C TYR A 278 -4.11 -0.38 -14.47
N ASN A 279 -5.35 0.08 -14.73
CA ASN A 279 -6.57 -0.62 -14.32
C ASN A 279 -6.81 -1.93 -15.08
N ALA A 280 -6.75 -1.90 -16.41
CA ALA A 280 -7.22 -2.99 -17.27
C ALA A 280 -6.15 -3.99 -17.73
N GLY A 281 -4.89 -3.60 -17.61
CA GLY A 281 -3.74 -4.27 -18.22
C GLY A 281 -3.52 -3.80 -19.67
N VAL A 282 -2.24 -3.55 -20.01
CA VAL A 282 -1.80 -2.94 -21.28
C VAL A 282 -2.31 -3.67 -22.51
N GLY A 283 -2.28 -5.00 -22.55
CA GLY A 283 -2.74 -5.77 -23.71
C GLY A 283 -4.23 -5.61 -24.03
N ARG A 284 -5.05 -5.15 -23.07
CA ARG A 284 -6.46 -4.85 -23.35
C ARG A 284 -6.60 -3.50 -24.02
N ILE A 285 -5.83 -2.52 -23.62
CA ILE A 285 -5.81 -1.19 -24.23
C ILE A 285 -5.30 -1.28 -25.66
N GLU A 286 -4.21 -1.97 -25.91
CA GLU A 286 -3.64 -2.18 -27.27
C GLU A 286 -4.64 -2.85 -28.21
N ARG A 287 -5.32 -3.91 -27.73
CA ARG A 287 -6.38 -4.52 -28.55
C ARG A 287 -7.54 -3.57 -28.82
N GLY A 288 -7.83 -2.65 -27.92
CA GLY A 288 -8.82 -1.59 -28.13
C GLY A 288 -8.37 -0.63 -29.22
N ILE A 289 -7.14 -0.14 -29.13
CA ILE A 289 -6.53 0.77 -30.12
C ILE A 289 -6.55 0.12 -31.51
N GLY A 290 -6.12 -1.13 -31.64
CA GLY A 290 -6.13 -1.85 -32.92
C GLY A 290 -7.51 -2.06 -33.56
N ARG A 291 -8.62 -1.72 -32.87
CA ARG A 291 -9.99 -1.72 -33.39
C ARG A 291 -10.46 -0.35 -33.88
N LEU A 292 -9.72 0.71 -33.58
CA LEU A 292 -10.06 2.05 -34.05
C LEU A 292 -9.84 2.15 -35.56
N PRO A 293 -10.64 2.94 -36.29
CA PRO A 293 -10.36 3.28 -37.68
C PRO A 293 -9.00 3.98 -37.78
N GLY A 294 -8.09 3.47 -38.62
CA GLY A 294 -6.72 3.97 -38.73
C GLY A 294 -5.75 3.34 -37.71
N GLY A 295 -6.22 2.59 -36.73
CA GLY A 295 -5.39 1.73 -35.87
C GLY A 295 -4.89 0.55 -36.71
N GLY A 296 -3.62 0.54 -37.07
CA GLY A 296 -2.97 -0.39 -38.01
C GLY A 296 -3.42 -1.84 -37.83
N GLY A 297 -3.90 -2.41 -38.92
CA GLY A 297 -4.42 -3.77 -39.00
C GLY A 297 -3.43 -4.80 -38.49
N ARG A 298 -3.96 -5.95 -38.07
CA ARG A 298 -3.28 -7.19 -37.66
C ARG A 298 -1.81 -7.26 -38.11
N GLY A 299 -0.86 -6.87 -37.24
CA GLY A 299 0.55 -7.20 -37.43
C GLY A 299 1.53 -6.04 -37.61
N GLY A 300 1.15 -4.78 -37.55
CA GLY A 300 2.05 -3.65 -37.69
C GLY A 300 2.48 -3.04 -36.35
N SER A 301 3.74 -3.19 -35.99
CA SER A 301 4.48 -2.27 -35.12
C SER A 301 4.72 -0.97 -35.90
N GLY A 302 3.68 -0.13 -36.09
CA GLY A 302 3.82 1.02 -36.96
C GLY A 302 2.57 1.91 -37.04
N GLY A 303 1.82 2.04 -35.94
CA GLY A 303 1.01 3.24 -35.76
C GLY A 303 1.99 4.34 -35.39
N ASP A 304 1.94 5.46 -36.11
CA ASP A 304 2.70 6.65 -35.81
C ASP A 304 2.49 6.97 -34.31
N PRO A 305 3.55 6.95 -33.46
CA PRO A 305 3.42 7.29 -32.04
C PRO A 305 2.84 8.68 -31.85
N ASP A 306 2.98 9.57 -32.81
CA ASP A 306 2.44 10.93 -32.78
C ASP A 306 0.91 10.98 -33.01
N SER A 307 0.28 9.87 -33.45
CA SER A 307 -1.17 9.80 -33.66
C SER A 307 -1.98 9.42 -32.39
N VAL A 308 -1.32 8.98 -31.33
CA VAL A 308 -1.96 8.52 -30.09
C VAL A 308 -1.98 9.65 -29.06
N SER A 309 -3.16 10.16 -28.76
CA SER A 309 -3.37 11.23 -27.79
C SER A 309 -4.29 10.77 -26.64
N ASP A 310 -4.45 11.61 -25.63
CA ASP A 310 -5.38 11.38 -24.53
C ASP A 310 -6.84 11.28 -25.02
N LEU A 311 -7.20 11.92 -26.14
CA LEU A 311 -8.48 11.75 -26.80
C LEU A 311 -8.74 10.30 -27.22
N THR A 312 -7.70 9.53 -27.55
CA THR A 312 -7.83 8.12 -27.93
C THR A 312 -8.50 7.29 -26.86
N PHE A 313 -8.25 7.58 -25.56
CA PHE A 313 -8.97 6.91 -24.48
C PHE A 313 -10.48 7.12 -24.58
N PHE A 314 -10.95 8.35 -24.79
CA PHE A 314 -12.39 8.65 -24.88
C PHE A 314 -13.02 8.01 -26.12
N GLN A 315 -12.32 7.98 -27.24
CA GLN A 315 -12.76 7.26 -28.45
C GLN A 315 -12.97 5.75 -28.18
N LEU A 316 -12.04 5.12 -27.42
CA LEU A 316 -12.18 3.72 -27.01
C LEU A 316 -13.37 3.51 -26.06
N ALA A 317 -13.56 4.45 -25.15
CA ALA A 317 -14.62 4.41 -24.16
C ALA A 317 -16.01 4.55 -24.82
N ASP A 318 -16.18 5.50 -25.75
CA ASP A 318 -17.46 5.77 -26.44
C ASP A 318 -17.83 4.63 -27.38
N ARG A 319 -16.88 4.03 -28.07
CA ARG A 319 -17.09 2.85 -28.91
C ARG A 319 -17.29 1.55 -28.12
N ARG A 320 -17.27 1.62 -26.77
CA ARG A 320 -17.41 0.48 -25.85
C ARG A 320 -16.38 -0.65 -26.08
N TYR A 321 -15.19 -0.31 -26.57
CA TYR A 321 -14.10 -1.29 -26.75
C TYR A 321 -13.43 -1.67 -25.42
N LEU A 322 -13.66 -0.86 -24.38
CA LEU A 322 -13.22 -1.10 -23.02
C LEU A 322 -14.37 -1.63 -22.14
N ARG A 323 -14.04 -2.36 -21.09
CA ARG A 323 -15.02 -2.71 -20.05
C ARG A 323 -15.52 -1.45 -19.35
N ARG A 324 -16.72 -1.48 -18.77
CA ARG A 324 -17.33 -0.36 -18.05
C ARG A 324 -16.36 0.24 -17.02
N GLU A 325 -15.81 -0.59 -16.13
CA GLU A 325 -14.86 -0.16 -15.11
C GLU A 325 -13.69 0.67 -15.69
N THR A 326 -13.10 0.20 -16.78
CA THR A 326 -12.00 0.88 -17.44
C THR A 326 -12.44 2.16 -18.17
N ARG A 327 -13.66 2.18 -18.77
CA ARG A 327 -14.22 3.39 -19.41
C ARG A 327 -14.45 4.51 -18.40
N ASP A 328 -14.74 4.14 -17.17
CA ASP A 328 -15.06 5.06 -16.09
C ASP A 328 -13.80 5.49 -15.30
N TYR A 329 -12.65 4.85 -15.54
CA TYR A 329 -11.44 5.07 -14.75
C TYR A 329 -10.84 6.47 -14.92
N VAL A 330 -10.62 6.93 -16.14
CA VAL A 330 -10.12 8.28 -16.42
C VAL A 330 -11.13 9.38 -16.04
N PRO A 331 -12.43 9.26 -16.32
CA PRO A 331 -13.43 10.19 -15.79
C PRO A 331 -13.39 10.32 -14.26
N LYS A 332 -13.21 9.22 -13.51
CA LYS A 332 -13.02 9.27 -12.05
C LYS A 332 -11.77 10.04 -11.66
N LEU A 333 -10.65 9.77 -12.35
CA LEU A 333 -9.40 10.49 -12.12
C LEU A 333 -9.57 11.99 -12.30
N ILE A 334 -10.21 12.42 -13.39
CA ILE A 334 -10.46 13.84 -13.67
C ILE A 334 -11.36 14.46 -12.61
N ALA A 335 -12.47 13.81 -12.25
CA ALA A 335 -13.38 14.29 -11.21
C ALA A 335 -12.68 14.41 -9.85
N ALA A 336 -11.92 13.40 -9.46
CA ALA A 336 -11.13 13.41 -8.22
C ALA A 336 -10.08 14.53 -8.22
N SER A 337 -9.41 14.77 -9.34
CA SER A 337 -8.42 15.85 -9.50
C SER A 337 -9.06 17.23 -9.37
N LEU A 338 -10.22 17.43 -9.97
CA LEU A 338 -10.98 18.70 -9.88
C LEU A 338 -11.33 19.02 -8.43
N ILE A 339 -11.91 18.06 -7.71
CA ILE A 339 -12.30 18.26 -6.31
C ILE A 339 -11.06 18.45 -5.44
N ALA A 340 -10.05 17.59 -5.57
CA ALA A 340 -8.88 17.61 -4.68
C ALA A 340 -8.04 18.90 -4.82
N LYS A 341 -8.01 19.51 -6.00
CA LYS A 341 -7.32 20.80 -6.21
C LYS A 341 -8.15 22.03 -5.80
N GLN A 342 -9.45 21.89 -5.73
CA GLN A 342 -10.38 22.99 -5.39
C GLN A 342 -11.45 22.51 -4.41
N PRO A 343 -11.10 21.93 -3.25
CA PRO A 343 -12.07 21.28 -2.37
C PRO A 343 -13.21 22.22 -1.97
N GLN A 344 -12.93 23.48 -1.69
CA GLN A 344 -13.93 24.49 -1.30
C GLN A 344 -14.97 24.72 -2.42
N ARG A 345 -14.54 24.77 -3.69
CA ARG A 345 -15.44 24.94 -4.84
C ARG A 345 -16.45 23.82 -4.96
N TYR A 346 -16.10 22.63 -4.46
CA TYR A 346 -16.93 21.42 -4.52
C TYR A 346 -17.58 21.10 -3.16
N GLY A 347 -17.60 22.07 -2.22
CA GLY A 347 -18.28 21.95 -0.93
C GLY A 347 -17.53 21.12 0.12
N PHE A 348 -16.21 20.95 0.00
CA PHE A 348 -15.35 20.28 0.97
C PHE A 348 -14.51 21.27 1.78
N ASP A 349 -15.20 22.25 2.40
CA ASP A 349 -14.57 23.39 3.07
C ASP A 349 -13.86 23.02 4.36
N GLU A 350 -14.34 22.00 5.07
CA GLU A 350 -13.89 21.63 6.42
C GLU A 350 -12.79 20.55 6.44
N VAL A 351 -12.38 20.06 5.29
CA VAL A 351 -11.38 18.98 5.22
C VAL A 351 -10.03 19.46 5.73
N LYS A 352 -9.57 18.88 6.83
CA LYS A 352 -8.24 19.11 7.39
C LYS A 352 -7.28 18.03 6.91
N PRO A 353 -6.25 18.36 6.11
CA PRO A 353 -5.26 17.41 5.68
C PRO A 353 -4.56 16.73 6.86
N LEU A 354 -4.43 15.42 6.82
CA LEU A 354 -3.63 14.71 7.81
C LEU A 354 -2.15 15.07 7.67
N PRO A 355 -1.41 15.19 8.78
CA PRO A 355 0.02 15.53 8.74
C PRO A 355 0.81 14.46 8.01
N ARG A 356 1.92 14.87 7.39
CA ARG A 356 2.87 13.96 6.73
C ARG A 356 3.41 12.95 7.71
N LEU A 357 3.73 11.75 7.21
CA LEU A 357 4.41 10.74 8.01
C LEU A 357 5.87 11.15 8.23
N GLU A 358 6.23 11.36 9.49
CA GLU A 358 7.60 11.60 9.92
C GLU A 358 8.05 10.44 10.79
N PHE A 359 9.21 9.86 10.47
CA PHE A 359 9.69 8.65 11.14
C PHE A 359 11.21 8.56 11.08
N ASP A 360 11.75 7.78 12.00
CA ASP A 360 13.10 7.24 11.93
C ASP A 360 13.04 5.76 11.51
N GLU A 361 14.10 5.24 10.95
CA GLU A 361 14.23 3.83 10.57
C GLU A 361 15.18 3.11 11.53
N VAL A 362 14.75 1.95 12.02
CA VAL A 362 15.51 1.10 12.93
C VAL A 362 15.56 -0.32 12.36
N THR A 363 16.75 -0.92 12.35
CA THR A 363 16.89 -2.33 11.95
C THR A 363 16.54 -3.23 13.12
N ILE A 364 15.53 -4.07 12.96
CA ILE A 364 15.15 -5.12 13.90
C ILE A 364 15.65 -6.46 13.35
N PRO A 365 16.57 -7.14 14.05
CA PRO A 365 17.31 -8.27 13.47
C PRO A 365 16.51 -9.57 13.40
N ASP A 366 15.45 -9.73 14.19
CA ASP A 366 14.68 -10.96 14.29
C ASP A 366 13.20 -10.67 14.61
N ALA A 367 12.41 -11.74 14.74
CA ALA A 367 10.98 -11.66 15.06
C ALA A 367 10.73 -10.86 16.34
N THR A 368 9.97 -9.77 16.21
CA THR A 368 9.62 -8.88 17.31
C THR A 368 8.20 -8.34 17.07
N GLY A 369 7.37 -8.35 18.10
CA GLY A 369 6.02 -7.79 18.03
C GLY A 369 6.05 -6.28 17.81
N LEU A 370 5.19 -5.76 16.94
CA LEU A 370 5.03 -4.31 16.76
C LEU A 370 4.52 -3.63 18.03
N ASP A 371 3.78 -4.32 18.87
CA ASP A 371 3.38 -3.87 20.20
C ASP A 371 4.59 -3.69 21.15
N VAL A 372 5.56 -4.58 21.05
CA VAL A 372 6.82 -4.46 21.78
C VAL A 372 7.62 -3.25 21.30
N ILE A 373 7.78 -3.10 19.99
CA ILE A 373 8.48 -1.96 19.41
C ILE A 373 7.76 -0.65 19.74
N ALA A 374 6.41 -0.64 19.78
CA ALA A 374 5.62 0.52 20.16
C ALA A 374 5.93 0.95 21.62
N ARG A 375 6.07 0.00 22.55
CA ARG A 375 6.50 0.29 23.93
C ARG A 375 7.93 0.85 23.99
N LEU A 376 8.85 0.27 23.22
CA LEU A 376 10.24 0.78 23.16
C LEU A 376 10.30 2.20 22.62
N ALA A 377 9.40 2.54 21.68
CA ALA A 377 9.29 3.85 21.05
C ALA A 377 8.43 4.86 21.84
N ASP A 378 7.87 4.49 22.98
CA ASP A 378 6.90 5.28 23.74
C ASP A 378 5.75 5.80 22.86
N THR A 379 5.17 4.94 22.03
CA THR A 379 4.09 5.28 21.07
C THR A 379 2.94 4.26 21.12
N SER A 380 1.84 4.60 20.47
CA SER A 380 0.72 3.68 20.36
C SER A 380 0.98 2.58 19.32
N VAL A 381 0.41 1.40 19.56
CA VAL A 381 0.45 0.30 18.58
C VAL A 381 -0.19 0.69 17.26
N ALA A 382 -1.25 1.50 17.30
CA ALA A 382 -1.95 1.99 16.10
C ALA A 382 -1.02 2.87 15.23
N ALA A 383 -0.28 3.80 15.85
CA ALA A 383 0.70 4.63 15.14
C ALA A 383 1.81 3.77 14.50
N LEU A 384 2.28 2.75 15.22
CA LEU A 384 3.33 1.87 14.69
C LEU A 384 2.83 0.96 13.56
N LEU A 385 1.60 0.44 13.65
CA LEU A 385 0.95 -0.32 12.57
C LEU A 385 0.74 0.54 11.32
N GLU A 386 0.41 1.82 11.49
CA GLU A 386 0.25 2.75 10.36
C GLU A 386 1.58 2.98 9.62
N LEU A 387 2.68 3.16 10.35
CA LEU A 387 4.02 3.30 9.80
C LEU A 387 4.55 2.01 9.14
N ASN A 388 4.05 0.84 9.56
CA ASN A 388 4.56 -0.48 9.22
C ASN A 388 3.47 -1.47 8.79
N SER A 389 2.50 -1.02 8.02
CA SER A 389 1.36 -1.83 7.57
C SER A 389 1.74 -3.04 6.70
N GLN A 390 2.97 -3.08 6.20
CA GLN A 390 3.54 -4.23 5.48
C GLN A 390 3.73 -5.49 6.34
N PHE A 391 3.86 -5.36 7.66
CA PHE A 391 4.00 -6.52 8.56
C PHE A 391 2.61 -7.09 8.89
N VAL A 392 2.11 -7.95 8.01
CA VAL A 392 0.71 -8.43 8.01
C VAL A 392 0.30 -9.22 9.25
N ARG A 393 1.26 -9.64 10.08
CA ARG A 393 1.03 -10.36 11.32
C ARG A 393 1.20 -9.49 12.57
N GLY A 394 1.57 -8.21 12.43
CA GLY A 394 1.93 -7.35 13.54
C GLY A 394 3.24 -7.77 14.23
N ILE A 395 4.07 -8.57 13.56
CA ILE A 395 5.37 -9.09 14.03
C ILE A 395 6.34 -9.02 12.87
N THR A 396 7.60 -8.65 13.11
CA THR A 396 8.66 -8.72 12.10
C THR A 396 8.99 -10.19 11.77
N PRO A 397 9.47 -10.50 10.56
CA PRO A 397 9.73 -11.88 10.15
C PRO A 397 10.86 -12.54 10.97
N PRO A 398 10.72 -13.83 11.32
CA PRO A 398 11.77 -14.57 12.04
C PRO A 398 12.99 -14.84 11.15
N GLY A 399 14.18 -14.82 11.76
CA GLY A 399 15.44 -15.15 11.11
C GLY A 399 15.86 -14.21 9.97
N ARG A 400 15.27 -13.03 9.91
CA ARG A 400 15.56 -12.01 8.89
C ARG A 400 15.49 -10.62 9.48
N GLY A 401 16.58 -9.89 9.41
CA GLY A 401 16.60 -8.47 9.77
C GLY A 401 15.73 -7.64 8.82
N VAL A 402 14.97 -6.72 9.37
CA VAL A 402 14.11 -5.81 8.61
C VAL A 402 14.17 -4.40 9.18
N VAL A 403 13.92 -3.42 8.31
CA VAL A 403 13.77 -2.03 8.72
C VAL A 403 12.35 -1.81 9.22
N VAL A 404 12.22 -1.22 10.40
CA VAL A 404 10.96 -0.81 11.03
C VAL A 404 10.97 0.71 11.18
N ARG A 405 9.88 1.35 10.82
CA ARG A 405 9.69 2.79 10.99
C ARG A 405 9.08 3.06 12.35
N VAL A 406 9.70 3.99 13.09
CA VAL A 406 9.23 4.46 14.40
C VAL A 406 9.00 5.98 14.33
N PRO A 407 8.19 6.59 15.22
CA PRO A 407 8.01 8.02 15.21
C PRO A 407 9.35 8.77 15.26
N ARG A 408 9.41 9.91 14.57
CA ARG A 408 10.61 10.74 14.46
C ARG A 408 11.19 11.07 15.84
N GLY A 409 12.50 10.99 15.97
CA GLY A 409 13.26 11.19 17.23
C GLY A 409 13.26 9.97 18.15
N ARG A 410 12.67 8.83 17.74
CA ARG A 410 12.62 7.60 18.54
C ARG A 410 13.60 6.51 18.09
N GLY A 411 14.25 6.69 16.95
CA GLY A 411 15.13 5.67 16.36
C GLY A 411 16.23 5.19 17.30
N THR A 412 17.04 6.11 17.80
CA THR A 412 18.16 5.79 18.72
C THR A 412 17.66 5.14 20.02
N ILE A 413 16.57 5.67 20.60
CA ILE A 413 15.97 5.17 21.83
C ILE A 413 15.52 3.71 21.66
N VAL A 414 14.87 3.42 20.54
CA VAL A 414 14.41 2.05 20.23
C VAL A 414 15.59 1.11 20.06
N ALA A 415 16.65 1.52 19.33
CA ALA A 415 17.84 0.70 19.14
C ALA A 415 18.51 0.35 20.49
N GLU A 416 18.75 1.33 21.34
CA GLU A 416 19.36 1.13 22.65
C GLU A 416 18.53 0.23 23.56
N ARG A 417 17.21 0.48 23.62
CA ARG A 417 16.31 -0.34 24.44
C ARG A 417 16.15 -1.77 23.90
N TYR A 418 16.23 -1.92 22.56
CA TYR A 418 16.13 -3.23 21.94
C TYR A 418 17.32 -4.13 22.26
N ASP A 419 18.53 -3.59 22.28
CA ASP A 419 19.75 -4.34 22.60
C ASP A 419 19.71 -4.93 24.01
N SER A 420 19.06 -4.27 24.96
CA SER A 420 18.86 -4.74 26.34
C SER A 420 17.63 -5.63 26.52
N LEU A 421 16.78 -5.79 25.48
CA LEU A 421 15.51 -6.54 25.58
C LEU A 421 15.73 -8.05 25.55
N PRO A 422 15.32 -8.81 26.58
CA PRO A 422 15.38 -10.27 26.58
C PRO A 422 14.61 -10.87 25.38
N VAL A 423 15.13 -11.96 24.82
CA VAL A 423 14.50 -12.65 23.69
C VAL A 423 13.06 -13.12 24.02
N THR A 424 12.82 -13.50 25.28
CA THR A 424 11.48 -13.89 25.78
C THR A 424 10.45 -12.78 25.72
N ASP A 425 10.89 -11.53 25.70
CA ASP A 425 10.02 -10.36 25.79
C ASP A 425 9.79 -9.69 24.42
N ARG A 426 10.46 -10.23 23.38
CA ARG A 426 10.33 -9.72 22.00
C ARG A 426 9.00 -10.06 21.33
N ILE A 427 8.30 -11.09 21.83
CA ILE A 427 7.06 -11.58 21.22
C ILE A 427 6.01 -11.81 22.30
N THR A 428 4.91 -11.08 22.24
CA THR A 428 3.79 -11.19 23.18
C THR A 428 2.73 -12.17 22.70
N PHE A 429 2.63 -12.37 21.37
CA PHE A 429 1.69 -13.30 20.75
C PHE A 429 2.20 -13.79 19.41
N VAL A 430 1.60 -14.87 18.90
CA VAL A 430 1.79 -15.34 17.51
C VAL A 430 0.45 -15.68 16.89
N ASP A 431 0.35 -15.50 15.57
CA ASP A 431 -0.77 -16.00 14.80
C ASP A 431 -0.58 -17.46 14.45
N HIS A 432 -1.58 -18.27 14.76
CA HIS A 432 -1.67 -19.65 14.31
C HIS A 432 -2.82 -19.80 13.31
N TYR A 433 -2.53 -20.40 12.16
CA TYR A 433 -3.55 -20.76 11.17
C TYR A 433 -3.85 -22.25 11.29
N VAL A 434 -5.11 -22.57 11.64
CA VAL A 434 -5.57 -23.94 11.89
C VAL A 434 -5.36 -24.81 10.65
N ALA A 435 -4.61 -25.88 10.79
CA ALA A 435 -4.45 -26.90 9.76
C ALA A 435 -5.57 -27.95 9.84
N ARG A 436 -5.71 -28.78 8.80
CA ARG A 436 -6.73 -29.84 8.76
C ARG A 436 -6.50 -30.85 9.90
N GLY A 437 -7.56 -31.08 10.68
CA GLY A 437 -7.57 -32.04 11.79
C GLY A 437 -6.99 -31.52 13.09
N GLN A 438 -6.52 -30.26 13.16
CA GLN A 438 -5.98 -29.70 14.40
C GLN A 438 -7.10 -29.35 15.39
N THR A 439 -6.80 -29.61 16.65
CA THR A 439 -7.58 -29.22 17.82
C THR A 439 -6.90 -28.07 18.58
N LEU A 440 -7.66 -27.37 19.42
CA LEU A 440 -7.10 -26.32 20.25
C LEU A 440 -6.04 -26.85 21.23
N SER A 441 -6.22 -28.08 21.73
CA SER A 441 -5.26 -28.74 22.61
C SER A 441 -3.92 -29.05 21.92
N GLU A 442 -3.95 -29.47 20.64
CA GLU A 442 -2.73 -29.67 19.86
C GLU A 442 -2.01 -28.37 19.57
N ILE A 443 -2.77 -27.28 19.31
CA ILE A 443 -2.21 -25.95 19.13
C ILE A 443 -1.56 -25.49 20.44
N ALA A 444 -2.25 -25.61 21.58
CA ALA A 444 -1.73 -25.27 22.89
C ALA A 444 -0.42 -26.03 23.20
N LYS A 445 -0.39 -27.35 22.95
CA LYS A 445 0.81 -28.19 23.10
C LYS A 445 1.97 -27.71 22.20
N ARG A 446 1.68 -27.38 20.94
CA ARG A 446 2.68 -26.89 19.97
C ARG A 446 3.41 -25.63 20.46
N TYR A 447 2.69 -24.71 21.07
CA TYR A 447 3.23 -23.44 21.56
C TYR A 447 3.59 -23.47 23.05
N ARG A 448 3.39 -24.60 23.74
CA ARG A 448 3.64 -24.76 25.18
C ARG A 448 2.86 -23.76 26.05
N VAL A 449 1.63 -23.49 25.68
CA VAL A 449 0.69 -22.64 26.42
C VAL A 449 -0.52 -23.45 26.85
N SER A 450 -1.34 -22.95 27.79
CA SER A 450 -2.60 -23.61 28.15
C SER A 450 -3.70 -23.29 27.12
N VAL A 451 -4.68 -24.20 27.00
CA VAL A 451 -5.88 -23.97 26.18
C VAL A 451 -6.62 -22.72 26.67
N THR A 452 -6.72 -22.53 28.00
CA THR A 452 -7.36 -21.37 28.62
C THR A 452 -6.70 -20.05 28.20
N MET A 453 -5.36 -20.02 28.07
CA MET A 453 -4.68 -18.82 27.57
C MET A 453 -5.09 -18.50 26.12
N ILE A 454 -5.22 -19.52 25.27
CA ILE A 454 -5.66 -19.33 23.88
C ILE A 454 -7.13 -18.86 23.84
N GLU A 455 -8.00 -19.47 24.65
CA GLU A 455 -9.42 -19.09 24.75
C GLU A 455 -9.57 -17.64 25.23
N GLY A 456 -8.84 -17.24 26.25
CA GLY A 456 -8.83 -15.86 26.74
C GLY A 456 -8.41 -14.82 25.70
N ALA A 457 -7.44 -15.17 24.85
CA ALA A 457 -6.99 -14.30 23.75
C ALA A 457 -7.91 -14.35 22.51
N ASN A 458 -8.91 -15.24 22.48
CA ASN A 458 -9.82 -15.44 21.34
C ASN A 458 -11.27 -15.59 21.81
N PRO A 459 -11.91 -14.56 22.40
CA PRO A 459 -13.21 -14.67 23.08
C PRO A 459 -14.35 -15.18 22.17
N HIS A 460 -14.19 -15.13 20.86
CA HIS A 460 -15.19 -15.61 19.90
C HIS A 460 -14.87 -16.99 19.31
N ILE A 461 -13.86 -17.69 19.85
CA ILE A 461 -13.46 -18.98 19.32
C ILE A 461 -14.48 -20.07 19.71
N ARG A 462 -14.87 -20.86 18.72
CA ARG A 462 -15.65 -22.07 18.97
C ARG A 462 -14.68 -23.24 19.11
N THR A 463 -14.35 -23.62 20.34
CA THR A 463 -13.30 -24.60 20.68
C THR A 463 -13.50 -25.97 20.01
N HIS A 464 -14.76 -26.39 19.83
CA HIS A 464 -15.11 -27.67 19.20
C HIS A 464 -15.38 -27.58 17.69
N ALA A 465 -15.26 -26.38 17.08
CA ALA A 465 -15.59 -26.17 15.67
C ALA A 465 -14.57 -25.27 14.96
N LEU A 466 -13.29 -25.60 15.11
CA LEU A 466 -12.22 -24.88 14.41
C LEU A 466 -12.32 -25.10 12.90
N ARG A 467 -12.14 -24.02 12.14
CA ARG A 467 -12.15 -24.07 10.66
C ARG A 467 -10.72 -24.08 10.13
N VAL A 468 -10.44 -24.92 9.14
CA VAL A 468 -9.15 -24.92 8.45
C VAL A 468 -8.87 -23.52 7.87
N GLY A 469 -7.69 -22.98 8.17
CA GLY A 469 -7.31 -21.60 7.81
C GLY A 469 -7.81 -20.53 8.77
N GLN A 470 -8.54 -20.87 9.83
CA GLN A 470 -8.93 -19.94 10.89
C GLN A 470 -7.66 -19.42 11.57
N ARG A 471 -7.56 -18.10 11.73
CA ARG A 471 -6.51 -17.45 12.50
C ARG A 471 -6.83 -17.53 13.98
N ILE A 472 -5.86 -17.94 14.78
CA ILE A 472 -5.93 -18.01 16.25
C ILE A 472 -4.76 -17.23 16.80
N ILE A 473 -5.00 -16.35 17.76
CA ILE A 473 -3.98 -15.62 18.52
C ILE A 473 -3.50 -16.54 19.65
N VAL A 474 -2.19 -16.79 19.70
CA VAL A 474 -1.55 -17.58 20.77
C VAL A 474 -0.67 -16.65 21.59
N PRO A 475 -0.99 -16.42 22.88
CA PRO A 475 -0.18 -15.59 23.76
C PRO A 475 1.20 -16.21 24.02
N MET A 476 2.24 -15.39 23.95
CA MET A 476 3.65 -15.82 24.10
C MET A 476 4.41 -15.02 25.16
N SER A 477 3.81 -14.06 25.85
CA SER A 477 4.48 -13.20 26.82
C SER A 477 5.37 -14.00 27.79
N GLY A 478 6.63 -13.60 27.91
CA GLY A 478 7.64 -14.27 28.74
C GLY A 478 8.05 -15.66 28.23
N ARG A 479 7.81 -15.99 26.95
CA ARG A 479 8.06 -17.31 26.37
C ARG A 479 8.79 -17.20 25.03
N ILE A 480 9.64 -18.17 24.75
CA ILE A 480 10.27 -18.30 23.44
C ILE A 480 9.32 -19.07 22.53
N VAL A 481 9.09 -18.57 21.31
CA VAL A 481 8.34 -19.30 20.28
C VAL A 481 9.13 -20.56 19.91
N PRO A 482 8.55 -21.77 20.07
CA PRO A 482 9.26 -22.99 19.76
C PRO A 482 9.70 -23.04 18.29
N ALA A 483 10.88 -23.60 18.03
CA ALA A 483 11.35 -23.82 16.68
C ALA A 483 10.32 -24.62 15.87
N GLY A 484 10.01 -24.16 14.63
CA GLY A 484 9.01 -24.79 13.78
C GLY A 484 7.54 -24.56 14.20
N ALA A 485 7.27 -23.79 15.26
CA ALA A 485 5.91 -23.46 15.66
C ALA A 485 5.21 -22.44 14.74
N TRP A 486 5.98 -21.66 13.97
CA TRP A 486 5.43 -20.70 13.04
C TRP A 486 4.51 -21.38 12.01
N SER A 487 3.26 -20.92 11.93
CA SER A 487 2.28 -21.38 10.94
C SER A 487 2.21 -20.39 9.77
N THR A 488 1.95 -20.88 8.58
CA THR A 488 1.70 -20.04 7.41
C THR A 488 0.21 -19.96 7.11
N PRO A 489 -0.31 -18.82 6.64
CA PRO A 489 -1.66 -18.76 6.12
C PRO A 489 -1.84 -19.84 5.04
N PRO A 490 -3.00 -20.49 4.97
CA PRO A 490 -3.27 -21.41 3.87
C PRO A 490 -3.21 -20.62 2.57
N GLU A 491 -2.47 -21.14 1.59
CA GLU A 491 -2.49 -20.55 0.25
C GLU A 491 -3.94 -20.45 -0.23
N PRO A 492 -4.36 -19.31 -0.81
CA PRO A 492 -5.65 -19.19 -1.43
C PRO A 492 -5.79 -20.34 -2.44
N ARG A 493 -6.80 -21.20 -2.26
CA ARG A 493 -7.06 -22.28 -3.22
C ARG A 493 -7.49 -21.67 -4.53
N TYR A 494 -6.53 -21.31 -5.38
CA TYR A 494 -6.81 -21.12 -6.80
C TYR A 494 -7.29 -22.47 -7.32
N ARG A 495 -8.51 -22.49 -7.88
CA ARG A 495 -9.04 -23.69 -8.56
C ARG A 495 -7.98 -24.16 -9.54
N ARG A 496 -7.30 -25.27 -9.22
CA ARG A 496 -6.37 -25.92 -10.16
C ARG A 496 -7.20 -26.27 -11.38
N VAL A 497 -6.95 -25.59 -12.48
CA VAL A 497 -7.36 -26.09 -13.79
C VAL A 497 -6.62 -27.39 -13.98
N SER A 498 -7.36 -28.44 -14.30
CA SER A 498 -6.91 -29.83 -14.37
C SER A 498 -5.57 -29.97 -15.12
N ARG A 499 -4.73 -30.81 -14.54
CA ARG A 499 -3.32 -31.07 -14.86
C ARG A 499 -3.09 -31.81 -16.19
N THR A 500 -4.04 -31.85 -17.09
CA THR A 500 -4.04 -32.74 -18.26
C THR A 500 -3.28 -32.23 -19.49
N GLU A 501 -2.68 -31.02 -19.45
CA GLU A 501 -1.90 -30.49 -20.58
C GLU A 501 -0.47 -30.03 -20.23
N ALA A 502 0.12 -30.50 -19.14
CA ALA A 502 1.42 -30.00 -18.64
C ALA A 502 2.58 -30.96 -19.00
N SER A 503 2.69 -31.44 -20.23
CA SER A 503 3.75 -32.41 -20.59
C SER A 503 4.77 -31.92 -21.62
N THR A 504 4.76 -30.66 -22.05
CA THR A 504 5.79 -30.16 -22.97
C THR A 504 6.40 -28.86 -22.45
N GLY A 505 7.72 -28.81 -22.37
CA GLY A 505 8.47 -27.63 -21.93
C GLY A 505 8.31 -26.38 -22.83
N SER A 506 7.31 -26.36 -23.69
CA SER A 506 6.94 -25.23 -24.54
C SER A 506 5.42 -25.16 -24.74
N TYR A 507 4.92 -23.95 -24.90
CA TYR A 507 3.50 -23.66 -25.10
C TYR A 507 3.32 -22.71 -26.29
N ARG A 508 2.40 -23.03 -27.18
CA ARG A 508 2.01 -22.15 -28.28
C ARG A 508 0.89 -21.23 -27.82
N VAL A 509 1.14 -19.92 -27.85
CA VAL A 509 0.19 -18.88 -27.43
C VAL A 509 -1.06 -18.93 -28.30
N ARG A 510 -2.24 -18.99 -27.67
CA ARG A 510 -3.53 -18.92 -28.34
C ARG A 510 -3.99 -17.47 -28.55
N PRO A 511 -4.89 -17.20 -29.51
CA PRO A 511 -5.43 -15.85 -29.69
C PRO A 511 -6.02 -15.27 -28.40
N GLY A 512 -5.52 -14.09 -28.00
CA GLY A 512 -5.99 -13.35 -26.83
C GLY A 512 -5.40 -13.76 -25.48
N GLU A 513 -4.50 -14.74 -25.44
CA GLU A 513 -3.82 -15.11 -24.19
C GLU A 513 -2.68 -14.16 -23.86
N THR A 514 -2.48 -13.96 -22.55
CA THR A 514 -1.39 -13.15 -21.99
C THR A 514 -0.34 -14.04 -21.32
N ALA A 515 0.89 -13.55 -21.19
CA ALA A 515 1.94 -14.24 -20.44
C ALA A 515 1.52 -14.57 -19.00
N SER A 516 0.72 -13.69 -18.37
CA SER A 516 0.18 -13.90 -17.02
C SER A 516 -0.80 -15.08 -16.96
N GLU A 517 -1.64 -15.26 -17.97
CA GLU A 517 -2.57 -16.39 -18.04
C GLU A 517 -1.82 -17.70 -18.30
N ILE A 518 -0.78 -17.66 -19.13
CA ILE A 518 0.08 -18.82 -19.40
C ILE A 518 0.85 -19.20 -18.11
N ALA A 519 1.49 -18.25 -17.44
CA ALA A 519 2.21 -18.49 -16.19
C ALA A 519 1.30 -19.13 -15.13
N ARG A 520 0.08 -18.61 -14.98
CA ARG A 520 -0.95 -19.15 -14.07
C ARG A 520 -1.39 -20.57 -14.45
N ARG A 521 -1.58 -20.84 -15.74
CA ARG A 521 -1.96 -22.18 -16.25
C ARG A 521 -0.93 -23.22 -15.90
N TYR A 522 0.34 -22.89 -16.03
CA TYR A 522 1.44 -23.82 -15.76
C TYR A 522 1.95 -23.78 -14.32
N GLY A 523 1.40 -22.90 -13.47
CA GLY A 523 1.75 -22.77 -12.07
C GLY A 523 3.18 -22.29 -11.85
N VAL A 524 3.70 -21.47 -12.77
CA VAL A 524 5.01 -20.83 -12.68
C VAL A 524 4.85 -19.33 -12.39
N ALA A 525 5.84 -18.72 -11.75
CA ALA A 525 5.84 -17.28 -11.53
C ALA A 525 5.92 -16.54 -12.89
N LEU A 526 5.14 -15.47 -13.07
CA LEU A 526 5.19 -14.68 -14.30
C LEU A 526 6.60 -14.17 -14.60
N ALA A 527 7.31 -13.66 -13.58
CA ALA A 527 8.67 -13.20 -13.73
C ALA A 527 9.61 -14.33 -14.21
N ALA A 528 9.46 -15.54 -13.68
CA ALA A 528 10.24 -16.69 -14.13
C ALA A 528 9.93 -17.07 -15.57
N LEU A 529 8.65 -17.05 -15.98
CA LEU A 529 8.23 -17.30 -17.35
C LEU A 529 8.82 -16.28 -18.32
N LEU A 530 8.73 -14.99 -17.97
CA LEU A 530 9.24 -13.89 -18.79
C LEU A 530 10.76 -13.97 -18.92
N ASN A 531 11.49 -14.05 -17.82
CA ASN A 531 12.96 -14.14 -17.82
C ASN A 531 13.47 -15.37 -18.59
N TYR A 532 12.81 -16.54 -18.43
CA TYR A 532 13.19 -17.77 -19.13
C TYR A 532 13.04 -17.68 -20.65
N ASN A 533 12.17 -16.77 -21.11
CA ASN A 533 11.93 -16.50 -22.52
C ASN A 533 12.61 -15.23 -23.05
N GLY A 534 13.43 -14.57 -22.23
CA GLY A 534 14.04 -13.29 -22.61
C GLY A 534 13.02 -12.17 -22.82
N LEU A 535 11.86 -12.27 -22.15
CA LEU A 535 10.75 -11.34 -22.25
C LEU A 535 10.72 -10.42 -21.04
N THR A 536 10.21 -9.21 -21.23
CA THR A 536 9.86 -8.28 -20.18
C THR A 536 8.33 -8.23 -20.02
N ILE A 537 7.82 -7.53 -19.02
CA ILE A 537 6.38 -7.28 -18.90
C ILE A 537 5.85 -6.45 -20.08
N ALA A 538 6.68 -5.63 -20.66
CA ALA A 538 6.38 -4.84 -21.84
C ALA A 538 6.38 -5.67 -23.13
N SER A 539 6.93 -6.89 -23.12
CA SER A 539 6.99 -7.75 -24.30
C SER A 539 5.59 -8.19 -24.74
N VAL A 540 5.30 -8.04 -26.02
CA VAL A 540 4.05 -8.52 -26.63
C VAL A 540 4.25 -9.96 -27.05
N ILE A 541 3.46 -10.87 -26.48
CA ILE A 541 3.32 -12.23 -26.99
C ILE A 541 2.11 -12.29 -27.93
N ARG A 542 2.26 -12.97 -29.06
CA ARG A 542 1.24 -13.06 -30.12
C ARG A 542 0.72 -14.48 -30.24
N ALA A 543 -0.50 -14.61 -30.73
CA ALA A 543 -1.03 -15.92 -31.10
C ALA A 543 -0.07 -16.63 -32.08
N GLY A 544 0.31 -17.85 -31.74
CA GLY A 544 1.28 -18.63 -32.51
C GLY A 544 2.69 -18.62 -31.93
N ASP A 545 3.05 -17.65 -31.08
CA ASP A 545 4.35 -17.62 -30.41
C ASP A 545 4.57 -18.86 -29.54
N ILE A 546 5.82 -19.32 -29.47
CA ILE A 546 6.19 -20.44 -28.62
C ILE A 546 6.85 -19.90 -27.35
N ILE A 547 6.18 -20.10 -26.23
CA ILE A 547 6.68 -19.73 -24.90
C ILE A 547 7.24 -20.98 -24.22
N LYS A 548 8.51 -20.94 -23.85
CA LYS A 548 9.14 -22.01 -23.06
C LYS A 548 8.67 -21.90 -21.61
N ILE A 549 8.23 -23.01 -21.05
CA ILE A 549 7.74 -23.09 -19.67
C ILE A 549 8.90 -23.52 -18.77
N PRO A 550 9.37 -22.68 -17.84
CA PRO A 550 10.43 -23.06 -16.92
C PRO A 550 9.98 -24.24 -16.06
N GLN A 551 10.87 -25.20 -15.85
CA GLN A 551 10.64 -26.27 -14.86
C GLN A 551 10.64 -25.65 -13.46
N LYS A 552 9.81 -26.20 -12.57
CA LYS A 552 9.70 -25.72 -11.18
C LYS A 552 11.01 -25.95 -10.43
#